data_1b249e76f17dddb16b1c522be69d3d66
#
_entry.id   1b249e76f17dddb16b1c522be69d3d66
#
_cell.length_a   1.000
_cell.length_b   1.000
_cell.length_c   1.000
_cell.angle_alpha   90.00
_cell.angle_beta   90.00
_cell.angle_gamma   90.00
#
_symmetry.space_group_name_H-M   'P 1'
#
loop_
_entity.id
_entity.type
_entity.pdbx_description
1 polymer ?
#
loop_
_entity_poly.entity_id
_entity_poly.type
_entity_poly.pdbx_seq_one_letter_code
_entity_poly.pdbx_strand_id
1 'polypeptide(L)'
;DRTYAEKALDLFKRILRNLATPGLLEPKYLPTLQARGHSITMILINTASRIRAAIADPALDKQIDDSIALLQKDFMHPEFNALLETVGSNGEFIDTINGRIINPGHCIETSWFILEEAKYRNWDKDLLQLALQILDWSWEWGWDKEFGGIINFRDCRNLPVQDYSQDMKFWWPQTEAIIATLYAYQATGDEKYLQMHQQVSDWAYAHFPDKEYGEWYGYLHRDGTVAQPAKGNLFKGPFHIPRMMIRGYMLCKELL
;
A
#
# COMPACT_ATOMS: atom_id res chain seq x y z
N ASP A 1 -24.38 -8.79 8.33
CA ASP A 1 -25.17 -8.49 9.53
C ASP A 1 -25.00 -7.02 9.89
N ARG A 2 -26.12 -6.27 9.94
CA ARG A 2 -26.15 -4.82 10.16
C ARG A 2 -25.52 -4.43 11.52
N THR A 3 -25.70 -5.26 12.55
CA THR A 3 -25.15 -5.01 13.89
C THR A 3 -23.62 -4.92 13.88
N TYR A 4 -22.94 -5.76 13.09
CA TYR A 4 -21.48 -5.70 12.97
C TYR A 4 -21.02 -4.47 12.16
N ALA A 5 -21.80 -4.05 11.15
CA ALA A 5 -21.50 -2.84 10.39
C ALA A 5 -21.63 -1.59 11.28
N GLU A 6 -22.66 -1.51 12.12
CA GLU A 6 -22.82 -0.42 13.11
C GLU A 6 -21.67 -0.37 14.13
N LYS A 7 -21.27 -1.54 14.67
CA LYS A 7 -20.09 -1.63 15.56
C LYS A 7 -18.80 -1.21 14.89
N ALA A 8 -18.60 -1.60 13.63
CA ALA A 8 -17.43 -1.19 12.86
C ALA A 8 -17.39 0.32 12.64
N LEU A 9 -18.53 0.92 12.29
CA LEU A 9 -18.65 2.38 12.14
C LEU A 9 -18.38 3.11 13.45
N ASP A 10 -18.95 2.65 14.56
CA ASP A 10 -18.71 3.26 15.88
C ASP A 10 -17.23 3.16 16.29
N LEU A 11 -16.60 2.00 16.07
CA LEU A 11 -15.18 1.82 16.33
C LEU A 11 -14.34 2.76 15.45
N PHE A 12 -14.66 2.87 14.16
CA PHE A 12 -13.97 3.77 13.24
C PHE A 12 -14.09 5.24 13.69
N LYS A 13 -15.28 5.70 14.03
CA LYS A 13 -15.49 7.05 14.56
C LYS A 13 -14.72 7.29 15.86
N ARG A 14 -14.61 6.27 16.73
CA ARG A 14 -13.78 6.35 17.93
C ARG A 14 -12.29 6.46 17.59
N ILE A 15 -11.81 5.70 16.61
CA ILE A 15 -10.42 5.80 16.14
C ILE A 15 -10.12 7.21 15.65
N LEU A 16 -10.99 7.77 14.80
CA LEU A 16 -10.81 9.14 14.29
C LEU A 16 -10.77 10.18 15.40
N ARG A 17 -11.65 10.08 16.40
CA ARG A 17 -11.61 10.97 17.59
C ARG A 17 -10.29 10.82 18.35
N ASN A 18 -9.83 9.59 18.54
CA ASN A 18 -8.57 9.34 19.25
C ASN A 18 -7.37 9.92 18.50
N LEU A 19 -7.32 9.76 17.19
CA LEU A 19 -6.27 10.35 16.34
C LEU A 19 -6.28 11.89 16.37
N ALA A 20 -7.48 12.49 16.47
CA ALA A 20 -7.65 13.94 16.51
C ALA A 20 -7.43 14.56 17.91
N THR A 21 -7.31 13.75 18.97
CA THR A 21 -7.18 14.24 20.35
C THR A 21 -5.71 14.26 20.77
N PRO A 22 -5.07 15.43 20.91
CA PRO A 22 -3.68 15.52 21.32
C PRO A 22 -3.42 14.82 22.65
N GLY A 23 -2.33 14.05 22.72
CA GLY A 23 -1.88 13.37 23.94
C GLY A 23 -2.70 12.14 24.37
N LEU A 24 -3.75 11.77 23.65
CA LEU A 24 -4.54 10.57 23.96
C LEU A 24 -3.85 9.28 23.54
N LEU A 25 -3.15 9.32 22.41
CA LEU A 25 -2.36 8.19 21.91
C LEU A 25 -0.88 8.47 22.12
N GLU A 26 -0.13 7.41 22.42
CA GLU A 26 1.34 7.50 22.43
C GLU A 26 1.86 7.96 21.08
N PRO A 27 2.76 8.96 21.05
CA PRO A 27 3.30 9.45 19.80
C PRO A 27 4.18 8.38 19.12
N LYS A 28 4.00 8.21 17.82
CA LYS A 28 4.84 7.29 17.02
C LYS A 28 6.30 7.74 16.94
N TYR A 29 6.53 9.04 17.07
CA TYR A 29 7.85 9.65 16.97
C TYR A 29 8.21 10.33 18.29
N LEU A 30 9.51 10.42 18.59
CA LEU A 30 10.00 11.16 19.73
C LEU A 30 9.62 12.65 19.63
N PRO A 31 9.41 13.36 20.75
CA PRO A 31 9.06 14.80 20.73
C PRO A 31 10.09 15.66 20.00
N THR A 32 11.32 15.17 19.86
CA THR A 32 12.41 15.84 19.13
C THR A 32 12.32 15.65 17.61
N LEU A 33 11.49 14.74 17.13
CA LEU A 33 11.25 14.49 15.70
C LEU A 33 9.79 14.84 15.37
N GLN A 34 9.58 16.03 14.84
CA GLN A 34 8.28 16.50 14.37
C GLN A 34 7.93 15.86 13.04
N ALA A 35 7.34 14.66 13.07
CA ALA A 35 7.10 13.86 11.88
C ALA A 35 5.73 13.17 11.88
N ARG A 36 5.27 12.82 10.67
CA ARG A 36 4.06 12.01 10.40
C ARG A 36 4.38 10.88 9.44
N GLY A 37 3.74 9.73 9.64
CA GLY A 37 3.86 8.57 8.74
C GLY A 37 2.68 8.47 7.77
N HIS A 38 2.97 7.97 6.59
CA HIS A 38 2.03 7.71 5.50
C HIS A 38 0.97 6.64 5.84
N SER A 39 1.37 5.58 6.54
CA SER A 39 0.59 4.36 6.73
C SER A 39 -0.81 4.57 7.33
N ILE A 40 -0.96 5.51 8.29
CA ILE A 40 -2.27 5.79 8.89
C ILE A 40 -3.22 6.42 7.87
N THR A 41 -2.73 7.40 7.11
CA THR A 41 -3.54 8.08 6.09
C THR A 41 -3.99 7.10 5.01
N MET A 42 -3.10 6.22 4.57
CA MET A 42 -3.39 5.14 3.62
C MET A 42 -4.48 4.20 4.13
N ILE A 43 -4.34 3.66 5.34
CA ILE A 43 -5.27 2.64 5.84
C ILE A 43 -6.66 3.20 6.12
N LEU A 44 -6.79 4.50 6.43
CA LEU A 44 -8.08 5.15 6.62
C LEU A 44 -8.91 5.16 5.33
N ILE A 45 -8.29 5.29 4.15
CA ILE A 45 -8.99 5.20 2.84
C ILE A 45 -9.66 3.84 2.71
N ASN A 46 -8.88 2.76 2.86
CA ASN A 46 -9.42 1.40 2.68
C ASN A 46 -10.44 1.04 3.77
N THR A 47 -10.16 1.36 5.04
CA THR A 47 -11.06 1.04 6.15
C THR A 47 -12.41 1.74 5.97
N ALA A 48 -12.41 3.04 5.64
CA ALA A 48 -13.64 3.78 5.37
C ALA A 48 -14.42 3.19 4.19
N SER A 49 -13.74 2.85 3.08
CA SER A 49 -14.34 2.20 1.91
C SER A 49 -14.98 0.84 2.26
N ARG A 50 -14.32 0.02 3.10
CA ARG A 50 -14.89 -1.28 3.54
C ARG A 50 -16.13 -1.12 4.40
N ILE A 51 -16.13 -0.15 5.33
CA ILE A 51 -17.31 0.13 6.18
C ILE A 51 -18.44 0.68 5.34
N ARG A 52 -18.15 1.62 4.42
CA ARG A 52 -19.14 2.21 3.49
C ARG A 52 -19.85 1.16 2.65
N ALA A 53 -19.16 0.11 2.22
CA ALA A 53 -19.76 -1.01 1.50
C ALA A 53 -20.81 -1.78 2.32
N ALA A 54 -20.76 -1.69 3.65
CA ALA A 54 -21.70 -2.36 4.55
C ALA A 54 -22.76 -1.43 5.15
N ILE A 55 -22.43 -0.15 5.35
CA ILE A 55 -23.34 0.85 5.94
C ILE A 55 -23.01 2.25 5.41
N ALA A 56 -24.00 2.95 4.87
CA ALA A 56 -23.83 4.30 4.38
C ALA A 56 -23.72 5.31 5.54
N ASP A 57 -22.67 6.12 5.51
CA ASP A 57 -22.47 7.27 6.41
C ASP A 57 -21.60 8.32 5.68
N PRO A 58 -22.08 9.57 5.50
CA PRO A 58 -21.34 10.62 4.79
C PRO A 58 -19.96 10.94 5.37
N ALA A 59 -19.74 10.64 6.65
CA ALA A 59 -18.42 10.84 7.28
C ALA A 59 -17.35 9.90 6.70
N LEU A 60 -17.75 8.76 6.12
CA LEU A 60 -16.83 7.83 5.47
C LEU A 60 -16.30 8.39 4.15
N ASP A 61 -17.19 8.96 3.32
CA ASP A 61 -16.79 9.61 2.07
C ASP A 61 -15.88 10.79 2.35
N LYS A 62 -16.27 11.63 3.33
CA LYS A 62 -15.43 12.76 3.76
C LYS A 62 -14.05 12.30 4.24
N GLN A 63 -13.97 11.22 5.02
CA GLN A 63 -12.67 10.71 5.50
C GLN A 63 -11.80 10.20 4.34
N ILE A 64 -12.39 9.56 3.33
CA ILE A 64 -11.67 9.12 2.13
C ILE A 64 -11.10 10.34 1.40
N ASP A 65 -11.93 11.36 1.16
CA ASP A 65 -11.52 12.60 0.48
C ASP A 65 -10.41 13.32 1.24
N ASP A 66 -10.58 13.51 2.55
CA ASP A 66 -9.58 14.15 3.40
C ASP A 66 -8.25 13.39 3.38
N SER A 67 -8.29 12.05 3.41
CA SER A 67 -7.09 11.22 3.38
C SER A 67 -6.37 11.28 2.04
N ILE A 68 -7.10 11.23 0.92
CA ILE A 68 -6.52 11.35 -0.42
C ILE A 68 -5.90 12.74 -0.61
N ALA A 69 -6.61 13.80 -0.22
CA ALA A 69 -6.10 15.16 -0.30
C ALA A 69 -4.82 15.35 0.55
N LEU A 70 -4.79 14.74 1.74
CA LEU A 70 -3.62 14.78 2.62
C LEU A 70 -2.42 14.03 2.03
N LEU A 71 -2.65 12.84 1.44
CA LEU A 71 -1.61 12.09 0.74
C LEU A 71 -1.01 12.91 -0.41
N GLN A 72 -1.86 13.47 -1.24
CA GLN A 72 -1.43 14.25 -2.38
C GLN A 72 -0.66 15.51 -1.98
N LYS A 73 -1.13 16.20 -0.94
CA LYS A 73 -0.52 17.44 -0.48
C LYS A 73 0.81 17.23 0.25
N ASP A 74 0.89 16.24 1.14
CA ASP A 74 1.95 16.17 2.13
C ASP A 74 2.96 15.04 1.87
N PHE A 75 2.55 13.95 1.21
CA PHE A 75 3.39 12.77 1.03
C PHE A 75 3.88 12.57 -0.40
N MET A 76 3.19 13.15 -1.40
CA MET A 76 3.67 13.11 -2.79
C MET A 76 4.75 14.15 -3.01
N HIS A 77 5.90 13.70 -3.49
CA HIS A 77 7.06 14.52 -3.79
C HIS A 77 7.46 14.37 -5.26
N PRO A 78 6.87 15.21 -6.16
CA PRO A 78 7.14 15.13 -7.61
C PRO A 78 8.61 15.29 -7.98
N GLU A 79 9.37 16.04 -7.18
CA GLU A 79 10.80 16.23 -7.37
C GLU A 79 11.63 14.93 -7.26
N PHE A 80 11.08 13.91 -6.58
CA PHE A 80 11.66 12.58 -6.48
C PHE A 80 10.87 11.52 -7.24
N ASN A 81 9.74 11.86 -7.84
CA ASN A 81 8.74 10.91 -8.35
C ASN A 81 8.40 9.85 -7.28
N ALA A 82 8.06 10.29 -6.08
CA ALA A 82 7.88 9.40 -4.94
C ALA A 82 6.74 9.81 -4.02
N LEU A 83 6.19 8.83 -3.35
CA LEU A 83 5.36 8.97 -2.16
C LEU A 83 6.25 8.58 -0.96
N LEU A 84 6.52 9.53 -0.06
CA LEU A 84 7.44 9.29 1.06
C LEU A 84 6.72 8.62 2.23
N GLU A 85 7.44 7.73 2.94
CA GLU A 85 6.91 7.02 4.12
C GLU A 85 6.77 7.94 5.33
N THR A 86 7.62 8.98 5.42
CA THR A 86 7.66 9.92 6.56
C THR A 86 7.91 11.34 6.07
N VAL A 87 7.11 12.28 6.57
CA VAL A 87 7.24 13.71 6.31
C VAL A 87 7.16 14.50 7.62
N GLY A 88 7.51 15.77 7.61
CA GLY A 88 7.35 16.65 8.74
C GLY A 88 5.89 16.87 9.15
N SER A 89 5.66 17.51 10.29
CA SER A 89 4.31 17.71 10.84
C SER A 89 3.37 18.47 9.90
N ASN A 90 3.93 19.32 9.04
CA ASN A 90 3.18 20.11 8.06
C ASN A 90 3.37 19.61 6.62
N GLY A 91 3.89 18.40 6.42
CA GLY A 91 4.16 17.82 5.10
C GLY A 91 5.52 18.18 4.50
N GLU A 92 6.38 18.88 5.25
CA GLU A 92 7.71 19.25 4.78
C GLU A 92 8.62 18.03 4.59
N PHE A 93 9.46 18.07 3.56
CA PHE A 93 10.50 17.06 3.34
C PHE A 93 11.53 17.09 4.47
N ILE A 94 11.80 15.94 5.06
CA ILE A 94 12.83 15.78 6.09
C ILE A 94 14.05 15.10 5.47
N ASP A 95 15.14 15.86 5.24
CA ASP A 95 16.35 15.32 4.66
C ASP A 95 17.20 14.54 5.69
N THR A 96 16.65 13.45 6.16
CA THR A 96 17.28 12.47 7.03
C THR A 96 17.09 11.07 6.48
N ILE A 97 17.81 10.09 7.01
CA ILE A 97 17.68 8.68 6.61
C ILE A 97 16.21 8.24 6.65
N ASN A 98 15.47 8.59 7.70
CA ASN A 98 14.05 8.19 7.85
C ASN A 98 13.12 8.99 6.93
N GLY A 99 13.37 10.29 6.74
CA GLY A 99 12.51 11.15 5.91
C GLY A 99 12.67 10.92 4.41
N ARG A 100 13.77 10.27 3.98
CA ARG A 100 14.00 9.91 2.57
C ARG A 100 13.47 8.53 2.19
N ILE A 101 12.88 7.78 3.13
CA ILE A 101 12.41 6.42 2.88
C ILE A 101 11.18 6.44 1.97
N ILE A 102 11.28 5.64 0.92
CA ILE A 102 10.17 5.15 0.11
C ILE A 102 9.91 3.70 0.51
N ASN A 103 8.66 3.37 0.81
CA ASN A 103 8.21 1.99 0.92
C ASN A 103 7.37 1.65 -0.32
N PRO A 104 7.95 1.03 -1.36
CA PRO A 104 7.23 0.77 -2.60
C PRO A 104 5.96 -0.04 -2.39
N GLY A 105 5.97 -0.99 -1.44
CA GLY A 105 4.79 -1.79 -1.11
C GLY A 105 3.62 -0.93 -0.60
N HIS A 106 3.84 -0.03 0.37
CA HIS A 106 2.81 0.88 0.86
C HIS A 106 2.33 1.84 -0.24
N CYS A 107 3.24 2.35 -1.07
CA CYS A 107 2.87 3.24 -2.16
C CYS A 107 1.99 2.53 -3.19
N ILE A 108 2.34 1.29 -3.57
CA ILE A 108 1.54 0.44 -4.45
C ILE A 108 0.19 0.11 -3.81
N GLU A 109 0.16 -0.23 -2.52
CA GLU A 109 -1.09 -0.47 -1.80
C GLU A 109 -1.99 0.77 -1.80
N THR A 110 -1.42 1.95 -1.57
CA THR A 110 -2.14 3.23 -1.67
C THR A 110 -2.74 3.42 -3.07
N SER A 111 -1.98 3.13 -4.12
CA SER A 111 -2.46 3.32 -5.48
C SER A 111 -3.74 2.53 -5.76
N TRP A 112 -3.78 1.26 -5.36
CA TRP A 112 -4.98 0.48 -5.63
C TRP A 112 -6.15 0.79 -4.67
N PHE A 113 -5.90 1.31 -3.47
CA PHE A 113 -6.99 1.86 -2.64
C PHE A 113 -7.67 3.02 -3.35
N ILE A 114 -6.88 3.89 -4.00
CA ILE A 114 -7.41 5.02 -4.78
C ILE A 114 -8.04 4.53 -6.10
N LEU A 115 -7.48 3.51 -6.78
CA LEU A 115 -8.10 2.88 -7.97
C LEU A 115 -9.48 2.28 -7.63
N GLU A 116 -9.60 1.61 -6.49
CA GLU A 116 -10.89 1.08 -6.03
C GLU A 116 -11.88 2.21 -5.75
N GLU A 117 -11.43 3.32 -5.19
CA GLU A 117 -12.26 4.50 -4.98
C GLU A 117 -12.65 5.16 -6.32
N ALA A 118 -11.73 5.29 -7.26
CA ALA A 118 -12.01 5.77 -8.61
C ALA A 118 -13.10 4.91 -9.28
N LYS A 119 -12.98 3.58 -9.17
CA LYS A 119 -13.97 2.63 -9.67
C LYS A 119 -15.33 2.80 -9.00
N TYR A 120 -15.38 2.95 -7.69
CA TYR A 120 -16.61 3.22 -6.94
C TYR A 120 -17.31 4.50 -7.41
N ARG A 121 -16.54 5.51 -7.83
CA ARG A 121 -17.02 6.79 -8.39
C ARG A 121 -17.10 6.78 -9.93
N ASN A 122 -17.40 5.62 -10.52
CA ASN A 122 -17.54 5.45 -11.98
C ASN A 122 -16.27 5.83 -12.76
N TRP A 123 -15.12 5.44 -12.26
CA TRP A 123 -13.81 5.74 -12.82
C TRP A 123 -13.54 7.25 -12.89
N ASP A 124 -13.72 7.92 -11.76
CA ASP A 124 -13.38 9.33 -11.62
C ASP A 124 -11.96 9.58 -12.15
N LYS A 125 -11.85 10.54 -13.07
CA LYS A 125 -10.62 10.75 -13.86
C LYS A 125 -9.46 11.28 -13.03
N ASP A 126 -9.73 12.14 -12.05
CA ASP A 126 -8.70 12.78 -11.24
C ASP A 126 -8.12 11.73 -10.26
N LEU A 127 -8.99 10.92 -9.66
CA LEU A 127 -8.57 9.80 -8.81
C LEU A 127 -7.81 8.74 -9.62
N LEU A 128 -8.28 8.42 -10.81
CA LEU A 128 -7.61 7.47 -11.69
C LEU A 128 -6.20 7.96 -12.05
N GLN A 129 -6.07 9.20 -12.50
CA GLN A 129 -4.77 9.78 -12.84
C GLN A 129 -3.82 9.78 -11.65
N LEU A 130 -4.30 10.20 -10.48
CA LEU A 130 -3.53 10.20 -9.24
C LEU A 130 -3.01 8.80 -8.88
N ALA A 131 -3.90 7.82 -8.91
CA ALA A 131 -3.57 6.44 -8.56
C ALA A 131 -2.56 5.81 -9.52
N LEU A 132 -2.73 6.03 -10.83
CA LEU A 132 -1.79 5.55 -11.84
C LEU A 132 -0.42 6.22 -11.70
N GLN A 133 -0.38 7.51 -11.40
CA GLN A 133 0.88 8.21 -11.14
C GLN A 133 1.62 7.62 -9.93
N ILE A 134 0.90 7.36 -8.84
CA ILE A 134 1.49 6.72 -7.65
C ILE A 134 2.00 5.32 -8.01
N LEU A 135 1.23 4.52 -8.75
CA LEU A 135 1.64 3.17 -9.16
C LEU A 135 2.90 3.21 -10.02
N ASP A 136 2.94 4.08 -11.02
CA ASP A 136 4.08 4.21 -11.93
C ASP A 136 5.37 4.60 -11.19
N TRP A 137 5.29 5.61 -10.31
CA TRP A 137 6.42 6.01 -9.49
C TRP A 137 6.88 4.88 -8.57
N SER A 138 5.92 4.21 -7.94
CA SER A 138 6.22 3.13 -6.99
C SER A 138 6.83 1.91 -7.66
N TRP A 139 6.42 1.63 -8.90
CA TRP A 139 7.00 0.56 -9.70
C TRP A 139 8.45 0.85 -10.06
N GLU A 140 8.76 2.06 -10.53
CA GLU A 140 10.14 2.46 -10.86
C GLU A 140 11.07 2.40 -9.64
N TRP A 141 10.60 2.77 -8.47
CA TRP A 141 11.36 2.65 -7.24
C TRP A 141 11.46 1.23 -6.71
N GLY A 142 10.41 0.44 -6.85
CA GLY A 142 10.27 -0.84 -6.19
C GLY A 142 10.73 -2.04 -7.00
N TRP A 143 10.50 -2.05 -8.33
CA TRP A 143 10.85 -3.20 -9.15
C TRP A 143 12.36 -3.39 -9.27
N ASP A 144 12.85 -4.57 -8.85
CA ASP A 144 14.27 -4.91 -8.99
C ASP A 144 14.57 -5.34 -10.42
N LYS A 145 15.30 -4.49 -11.17
CA LYS A 145 15.63 -4.74 -12.58
C LYS A 145 16.64 -5.88 -12.78
N GLU A 146 17.35 -6.29 -11.70
CA GLU A 146 18.36 -7.35 -11.76
C GLU A 146 17.77 -8.72 -11.38
N PHE A 147 17.02 -8.80 -10.27
CA PHE A 147 16.50 -10.05 -9.72
C PHE A 147 14.97 -10.19 -9.82
N GLY A 148 14.26 -9.15 -10.24
CA GLY A 148 12.80 -9.11 -10.22
C GLY A 148 12.23 -8.94 -8.80
N GLY A 149 10.89 -8.79 -8.73
CA GLY A 149 10.16 -8.58 -7.48
C GLY A 149 10.29 -7.17 -6.90
N ILE A 150 9.35 -6.82 -6.02
CA ILE A 150 9.30 -5.52 -5.37
C ILE A 150 10.21 -5.52 -4.14
N ILE A 151 11.12 -4.56 -4.07
CA ILE A 151 12.06 -4.33 -2.96
C ILE A 151 11.33 -3.68 -1.78
N ASN A 152 11.81 -3.93 -0.55
CA ASN A 152 11.19 -3.45 0.67
C ASN A 152 11.30 -1.93 0.86
N PHE A 153 12.53 -1.36 0.79
CA PHE A 153 12.76 0.07 0.99
C PHE A 153 13.75 0.67 -0.01
N ARG A 154 13.55 1.96 -0.32
CA ARG A 154 14.47 2.79 -1.10
C ARG A 154 14.68 4.14 -0.42
N ASP A 155 15.76 4.79 -0.73
CA ASP A 155 16.03 6.19 -0.38
C ASP A 155 15.74 7.06 -1.62
N CYS A 156 14.95 8.12 -1.48
CA CYS A 156 14.53 8.97 -2.61
C CYS A 156 15.67 9.72 -3.30
N ARG A 157 16.86 9.73 -2.70
CA ARG A 157 18.10 10.25 -3.28
C ARG A 157 19.09 9.15 -3.69
N ASN A 158 18.65 7.87 -3.71
CA ASN A 158 19.50 6.72 -3.98
C ASN A 158 20.71 6.59 -3.01
N LEU A 159 20.55 7.07 -1.78
CA LEU A 159 21.54 6.90 -0.73
C LEU A 159 21.29 5.56 0.00
N PRO A 160 22.28 5.05 0.78
CA PRO A 160 22.07 3.85 1.57
C PRO A 160 20.93 4.01 2.58
N VAL A 161 20.08 3.00 2.64
CA VAL A 161 19.04 2.86 3.67
C VAL A 161 19.63 2.14 4.88
N GLN A 162 19.24 2.54 6.08
CA GLN A 162 19.78 1.96 7.33
C GLN A 162 19.14 0.60 7.67
N ASP A 163 17.95 0.29 7.13
CA ASP A 163 17.27 -0.98 7.40
C ASP A 163 17.98 -2.15 6.71
N TYR A 164 18.32 -3.18 7.49
CA TYR A 164 19.00 -4.37 6.97
C TYR A 164 18.16 -5.20 6.00
N SER A 165 16.84 -5.03 6.01
CA SER A 165 15.91 -5.69 5.10
C SER A 165 15.59 -4.86 3.85
N GLN A 166 16.29 -3.77 3.61
CA GLN A 166 15.96 -2.79 2.58
C GLN A 166 15.79 -3.39 1.18
N ASP A 167 16.63 -4.32 0.79
CA ASP A 167 16.63 -4.95 -0.54
C ASP A 167 15.97 -6.33 -0.56
N MET A 168 15.48 -6.81 0.58
CA MET A 168 14.74 -8.06 0.66
C MET A 168 13.41 -7.98 -0.09
N LYS A 169 12.88 -9.16 -0.40
CA LYS A 169 11.55 -9.32 -0.99
C LYS A 169 10.60 -9.88 0.06
N PHE A 170 9.62 -9.08 0.46
CA PHE A 170 8.56 -9.51 1.36
C PHE A 170 7.35 -9.96 0.56
N TRP A 171 6.54 -10.86 1.12
CA TRP A 171 5.35 -11.42 0.47
C TRP A 171 4.32 -10.35 0.12
N TRP A 172 4.09 -9.41 1.05
CA TRP A 172 2.98 -8.45 0.94
C TRP A 172 3.17 -7.39 -0.15
N PRO A 173 4.35 -6.81 -0.41
CA PRO A 173 4.50 -5.88 -1.53
C PRO A 173 4.18 -6.53 -2.89
N GLN A 174 4.51 -7.83 -3.05
CA GLN A 174 4.20 -8.56 -4.28
C GLN A 174 2.69 -8.75 -4.42
N THR A 175 2.00 -9.16 -3.35
CA THR A 175 0.54 -9.34 -3.39
C THR A 175 -0.19 -8.03 -3.66
N GLU A 176 0.27 -6.92 -3.09
CA GLU A 176 -0.31 -5.60 -3.37
C GLU A 176 -0.05 -5.15 -4.81
N ALA A 177 1.13 -5.43 -5.35
CA ALA A 177 1.46 -5.13 -6.75
C ALA A 177 0.60 -5.95 -7.72
N ILE A 178 0.34 -7.23 -7.43
CA ILE A 178 -0.57 -8.07 -8.22
C ILE A 178 -1.98 -7.46 -8.27
N ILE A 179 -2.49 -6.97 -7.15
CA ILE A 179 -3.81 -6.30 -7.10
C ILE A 179 -3.78 -4.98 -7.87
N ALA A 180 -2.80 -4.12 -7.59
CA ALA A 180 -2.71 -2.77 -8.14
C ALA A 180 -2.62 -2.77 -9.68
N THR A 181 -1.74 -3.61 -10.23
CA THR A 181 -1.54 -3.71 -11.69
C THR A 181 -2.77 -4.25 -12.40
N LEU A 182 -3.51 -5.19 -11.79
CA LEU A 182 -4.75 -5.70 -12.36
C LEU A 182 -5.88 -4.64 -12.34
N TYR A 183 -6.00 -3.86 -11.28
CA TYR A 183 -6.91 -2.71 -11.23
C TYR A 183 -6.55 -1.66 -12.30
N ALA A 184 -5.27 -1.34 -12.44
CA ALA A 184 -4.81 -0.36 -13.42
C ALA A 184 -5.10 -0.84 -14.86
N TYR A 185 -4.89 -2.12 -15.15
CA TYR A 185 -5.25 -2.71 -16.45
C TYR A 185 -6.76 -2.66 -16.67
N GLN A 186 -7.57 -3.03 -15.68
CA GLN A 186 -9.04 -2.94 -15.78
C GLN A 186 -9.52 -1.52 -16.07
N ALA A 187 -8.88 -0.52 -15.45
CA ALA A 187 -9.27 0.88 -15.60
C ALA A 187 -8.90 1.49 -16.95
N THR A 188 -7.81 1.03 -17.55
CA THR A 188 -7.19 1.69 -18.70
C THR A 188 -7.19 0.86 -19.98
N GLY A 189 -7.18 -0.46 -19.88
CA GLY A 189 -6.87 -1.36 -21.00
C GLY A 189 -5.42 -1.26 -21.51
N ASP A 190 -4.54 -0.55 -20.82
CA ASP A 190 -3.15 -0.35 -21.24
C ASP A 190 -2.32 -1.61 -20.95
N GLU A 191 -1.76 -2.20 -22.00
CA GLU A 191 -0.91 -3.39 -21.98
C GLU A 191 0.29 -3.25 -21.04
N LYS A 192 0.75 -2.05 -20.76
CA LYS A 192 1.81 -1.79 -19.77
C LYS A 192 1.46 -2.41 -18.42
N TYR A 193 0.24 -2.20 -17.94
CA TYR A 193 -0.18 -2.72 -16.63
C TYR A 193 -0.41 -4.22 -16.63
N LEU A 194 -0.83 -4.78 -17.77
CA LEU A 194 -0.90 -6.23 -17.93
C LEU A 194 0.50 -6.86 -17.90
N GLN A 195 1.48 -6.25 -18.55
CA GLN A 195 2.87 -6.71 -18.49
C GLN A 195 3.46 -6.61 -17.08
N MET A 196 3.22 -5.50 -16.37
CA MET A 196 3.61 -5.35 -14.97
C MET A 196 2.96 -6.43 -14.09
N HIS A 197 1.65 -6.69 -14.30
CA HIS A 197 0.92 -7.75 -13.60
C HIS A 197 1.54 -9.12 -13.83
N GLN A 198 1.85 -9.45 -15.07
CA GLN A 198 2.47 -10.73 -15.42
C GLN A 198 3.86 -10.87 -14.80
N GLN A 199 4.70 -9.83 -14.89
CA GLN A 199 6.03 -9.83 -14.29
C GLN A 199 6.00 -10.11 -12.79
N VAL A 200 5.17 -9.36 -12.03
CA VAL A 200 5.12 -9.55 -10.58
C VAL A 200 4.46 -10.88 -10.19
N SER A 201 3.44 -11.33 -10.92
CA SER A 201 2.78 -12.60 -10.67
C SER A 201 3.72 -13.77 -10.92
N ASP A 202 4.35 -13.82 -12.09
CA ASP A 202 5.29 -14.89 -12.45
C ASP A 202 6.43 -14.96 -11.44
N TRP A 203 7.01 -13.81 -11.08
CA TRP A 203 8.08 -13.76 -10.09
C TRP A 203 7.60 -14.24 -8.72
N ALA A 204 6.48 -13.72 -8.23
CA ALA A 204 5.98 -14.06 -6.91
C ALA A 204 5.62 -15.56 -6.77
N TYR A 205 4.90 -16.11 -7.76
CA TYR A 205 4.53 -17.52 -7.76
C TYR A 205 5.70 -18.47 -8.02
N ALA A 206 6.80 -18.00 -8.60
CA ALA A 206 8.02 -18.80 -8.72
C ALA A 206 8.81 -18.94 -7.40
N HIS A 207 8.78 -17.90 -6.53
CA HIS A 207 9.71 -17.80 -5.40
C HIS A 207 9.06 -17.98 -4.02
N PHE A 208 7.83 -17.49 -3.81
CA PHE A 208 7.22 -17.51 -2.47
C PHE A 208 6.55 -18.83 -2.06
N PRO A 209 5.82 -19.54 -2.95
CA PRO A 209 5.10 -20.73 -2.53
C PRO A 209 6.02 -21.84 -2.06
N ASP A 210 5.74 -22.40 -0.88
CA ASP A 210 6.32 -23.67 -0.49
C ASP A 210 5.59 -24.81 -1.21
N LYS A 211 6.30 -25.48 -2.11
CA LYS A 211 5.72 -26.53 -2.97
C LYS A 211 5.49 -27.85 -2.22
N GLU A 212 6.16 -28.05 -1.07
CA GLU A 212 6.04 -29.26 -0.29
C GLU A 212 4.92 -29.17 0.76
N TYR A 213 4.90 -28.06 1.52
CA TYR A 213 3.98 -27.92 2.67
C TYR A 213 2.89 -26.86 2.46
N GLY A 214 2.85 -26.22 1.28
CA GLY A 214 1.89 -25.17 1.00
C GLY A 214 2.20 -23.85 1.70
N GLU A 215 1.33 -22.84 1.48
CA GLU A 215 1.50 -21.47 1.92
C GLU A 215 2.75 -20.78 1.29
N TRP A 216 2.87 -19.50 1.47
CA TRP A 216 4.00 -18.69 1.01
C TRP A 216 4.98 -18.44 2.15
N TYR A 217 6.28 -18.49 1.87
CA TYR A 217 7.28 -17.88 2.75
C TYR A 217 7.01 -16.39 2.90
N GLY A 218 7.46 -15.79 4.01
CA GLY A 218 7.24 -14.36 4.25
C GLY A 218 8.36 -13.49 3.71
N TYR A 219 9.58 -14.01 3.75
CA TYR A 219 10.77 -13.19 3.58
C TYR A 219 11.80 -13.92 2.74
N LEU A 220 12.16 -13.29 1.62
CA LEU A 220 13.19 -13.79 0.71
C LEU A 220 14.36 -12.80 0.68
N HIS A 221 15.56 -13.29 0.44
CA HIS A 221 16.67 -12.45 0.05
C HIS A 221 16.40 -11.75 -1.28
N ARG A 222 17.24 -10.79 -1.64
CA ARG A 222 17.09 -10.02 -2.88
C ARG A 222 17.01 -10.90 -4.13
N ASP A 223 17.78 -11.98 -4.16
CA ASP A 223 17.84 -12.95 -5.27
C ASP A 223 16.65 -13.94 -5.33
N GLY A 224 15.70 -13.84 -4.39
CA GLY A 224 14.54 -14.72 -4.31
C GLY A 224 14.75 -16.01 -3.52
N THR A 225 15.93 -16.25 -2.93
CA THR A 225 16.14 -17.39 -2.02
C THR A 225 15.48 -17.15 -0.67
N VAL A 226 15.03 -18.23 0.00
CA VAL A 226 14.31 -18.13 1.27
C VAL A 226 15.24 -17.63 2.37
N ALA A 227 14.93 -16.45 2.93
CA ALA A 227 15.68 -15.86 4.04
C ALA A 227 15.21 -16.39 5.40
N GLN A 228 13.90 -16.69 5.52
CA GLN A 228 13.30 -17.21 6.74
C GLN A 228 12.26 -18.28 6.40
N PRO A 229 12.38 -19.50 6.94
CA PRO A 229 11.47 -20.61 6.63
C PRO A 229 10.10 -20.47 7.30
N ALA A 230 9.95 -19.61 8.30
CA ALA A 230 8.67 -19.40 8.97
C ALA A 230 7.64 -18.76 8.02
N LYS A 231 6.44 -19.34 7.96
CA LYS A 231 5.34 -18.92 7.12
C LYS A 231 4.33 -18.00 7.82
N GLY A 232 4.48 -17.80 9.11
CA GLY A 232 3.70 -16.90 9.93
C GLY A 232 4.53 -16.33 11.08
N ASN A 233 4.27 -15.08 11.44
CA ASN A 233 4.88 -14.40 12.57
C ASN A 233 4.03 -13.21 13.01
N LEU A 234 4.57 -12.30 13.84
CA LEU A 234 3.86 -11.12 14.31
C LEU A 234 3.29 -10.25 13.17
N PHE A 235 3.97 -10.18 12.01
CA PHE A 235 3.58 -9.33 10.88
C PHE A 235 2.89 -10.12 9.75
N LYS A 236 3.29 -11.37 9.52
CA LYS A 236 2.70 -12.22 8.47
C LYS A 236 1.59 -13.09 9.05
N GLY A 237 0.35 -12.68 8.80
CA GLY A 237 -0.86 -13.44 9.07
C GLY A 237 -1.67 -13.70 7.79
N PRO A 238 -2.88 -14.29 7.89
CA PRO A 238 -3.74 -14.62 6.75
C PRO A 238 -4.48 -13.37 6.24
N PHE A 239 -3.77 -12.33 5.83
CA PHE A 239 -4.34 -11.06 5.40
C PHE A 239 -4.04 -10.75 3.92
N HIS A 240 -2.79 -10.46 3.57
CA HIS A 240 -2.41 -10.02 2.23
C HIS A 240 -2.65 -11.07 1.14
N ILE A 241 -2.28 -12.32 1.38
CA ILE A 241 -2.45 -13.41 0.39
C ILE A 241 -3.93 -13.70 0.14
N PRO A 242 -4.79 -13.95 1.15
CA PRO A 242 -6.23 -14.12 0.91
C PRO A 242 -6.87 -12.89 0.26
N ARG A 243 -6.46 -11.68 0.63
CA ARG A 243 -6.93 -10.44 -0.01
C ARG A 243 -6.59 -10.41 -1.50
N MET A 244 -5.33 -10.70 -1.86
CA MET A 244 -4.88 -10.78 -3.25
C MET A 244 -5.68 -11.81 -4.03
N MET A 245 -5.85 -13.02 -3.50
CA MET A 245 -6.59 -14.08 -4.18
C MET A 245 -8.05 -13.71 -4.42
N ILE A 246 -8.74 -13.16 -3.40
CA ILE A 246 -10.16 -12.77 -3.52
C ILE A 246 -10.30 -11.60 -4.49
N ARG A 247 -9.46 -10.55 -4.37
CA ARG A 247 -9.51 -9.39 -5.25
C ARG A 247 -9.14 -9.74 -6.69
N GLY A 248 -8.07 -10.49 -6.87
CA GLY A 248 -7.66 -10.99 -8.18
C GLY A 248 -8.77 -11.80 -8.87
N TYR A 249 -9.39 -12.73 -8.14
CA TYR A 249 -10.52 -13.49 -8.68
C TYR A 249 -11.68 -12.58 -9.12
N MET A 250 -12.06 -11.61 -8.27
CA MET A 250 -13.16 -10.69 -8.60
C MET A 250 -12.84 -9.84 -9.82
N LEU A 251 -11.62 -9.28 -9.90
CA LEU A 251 -11.18 -8.46 -11.03
C LEU A 251 -11.08 -9.26 -12.32
N CYS A 252 -10.51 -10.46 -12.29
CA CYS A 252 -10.47 -11.33 -13.46
C CYS A 252 -11.87 -11.71 -13.96
N LYS A 253 -12.81 -11.97 -13.04
CA LYS A 253 -14.19 -12.27 -13.42
C LYS A 253 -14.91 -11.10 -14.09
N GLU A 254 -14.55 -9.88 -13.76
CA GLU A 254 -15.10 -8.67 -14.38
C GLU A 254 -14.46 -8.35 -15.74
N LEU A 255 -13.26 -8.85 -16.00
CA LEU A 255 -12.54 -8.68 -17.27
C LEU A 255 -12.96 -9.72 -18.35
N LEU A 256 -13.57 -10.84 -17.94
CA LEU A 256 -14.08 -11.90 -18.81
C LEU A 256 -15.53 -11.65 -19.23
#